data_85ffb44cdfe2c625566de575a05afd46
#
_entry.id   85ffb44cdfe2c625566de575a05afd46
#
_cell.length_a   1.000
_cell.length_b   1.000
_cell.length_c   1.000
_cell.angle_alpha   90.00
_cell.angle_beta   90.00
_cell.angle_gamma   90.00
#
_symmetry.space_group_name_H-M   'P 1'
#
loop_
_entity.id
_entity.type
_entity.pdbx_description
1 polymer ?
#
loop_
_entity_poly.entity_id
_entity_poly.type
_entity_poly.pdbx_seq_one_letter_code
_entity_poly.pdbx_strand_id
1 'polypeptide(L)'
;GIGLNIEKQEFPEEIMYTAASIGDKYEGELDHNEIAVDIVNNLDRYIIRRDALNAENTGEIINRLKMYSASLGQIVRVITPDSEYDAKVLDIAPDGGLVILSDGETKTITSGEIVHIR
;
A
#
# COMPACT_ATOMS: atom_id res chain seq x y z
N GLY A 1 -2.26 5.60 -10.73
CA GLY A 1 -0.95 6.31 -10.79
C GLY A 1 0.02 5.77 -9.74
N ILE A 2 1.32 5.96 -9.98
CA ILE A 2 2.38 5.65 -9.02
C ILE A 2 3.15 6.94 -8.79
N GLY A 3 3.23 7.38 -7.53
CA GLY A 3 4.05 8.51 -7.11
C GLY A 3 5.20 8.04 -6.22
N LEU A 4 6.42 8.49 -6.52
CA LEU A 4 7.61 8.08 -5.79
C LEU A 4 8.51 9.30 -5.54
N ASN A 5 8.83 9.55 -4.28
CA ASN A 5 9.84 10.54 -3.92
C ASN A 5 11.22 9.89 -4.10
N ILE A 6 11.98 10.32 -5.08
CA ILE A 6 13.25 9.68 -5.43
C ILE A 6 14.41 10.39 -4.71
N GLU A 7 14.58 11.67 -4.97
CA GLU A 7 15.68 12.44 -4.40
C GLU A 7 15.48 12.68 -2.90
N LYS A 8 16.62 12.79 -2.19
CA LYS A 8 16.60 13.25 -0.82
C LYS A 8 16.05 14.67 -0.75
N GLN A 9 15.03 14.87 0.09
CA GLN A 9 14.37 16.16 0.23
C GLN A 9 13.84 16.37 1.65
N GLU A 10 13.63 17.63 2.00
CA GLU A 10 12.93 17.98 3.23
C GLU A 10 11.43 17.98 2.98
N PHE A 11 10.67 17.34 3.86
CA PHE A 11 9.23 17.31 3.79
C PHE A 11 8.63 18.36 4.72
N PRO A 12 7.44 18.92 4.37
CA PRO A 12 6.70 19.82 5.27
C PRO A 12 6.48 19.18 6.65
N GLU A 13 6.41 20.03 7.69
CA GLU A 13 6.33 19.59 9.09
C GLU A 13 5.15 18.63 9.34
N GLU A 14 4.03 18.83 8.62
CA GLU A 14 2.82 18.03 8.75
C GLU A 14 3.00 16.57 8.32
N ILE A 15 3.94 16.32 7.40
CA ILE A 15 4.17 14.98 6.83
C ILE A 15 5.59 14.44 7.04
N MET A 16 6.50 15.21 7.63
CA MET A 16 7.92 14.84 7.78
C MET A 16 8.16 13.50 8.49
N TYR A 17 7.22 13.06 9.33
CA TYR A 17 7.30 11.77 10.03
C TYR A 17 6.63 10.61 9.29
N THR A 18 5.91 10.89 8.20
CA THR A 18 5.16 9.90 7.41
C THR A 18 5.64 9.80 5.98
N ALA A 19 6.32 10.83 5.48
CA ALA A 19 6.90 10.85 4.15
C ALA A 19 8.38 10.43 4.19
N ALA A 20 8.82 9.79 3.14
CA ALA A 20 10.21 9.43 2.91
C ALA A 20 10.54 9.49 1.43
N SER A 21 11.81 9.59 1.10
CA SER A 21 12.33 9.42 -0.26
C SER A 21 13.26 8.20 -0.34
N ILE A 22 13.49 7.69 -1.53
CA ILE A 22 14.48 6.63 -1.75
C ILE A 22 15.86 7.12 -1.31
N GLY A 23 16.21 8.35 -1.66
CA GLY A 23 17.49 8.99 -1.34
C GLY A 23 17.76 9.18 0.16
N ASP A 24 16.74 9.01 1.04
CA ASP A 24 16.93 9.02 2.49
C ASP A 24 17.65 7.75 3.00
N LYS A 25 17.59 6.67 2.24
CA LYS A 25 18.11 5.34 2.62
C LYS A 25 19.14 4.78 1.66
N TYR A 26 19.22 5.31 0.45
CA TYR A 26 20.10 4.82 -0.58
C TYR A 26 21.19 5.88 -0.88
N GLU A 27 22.46 5.48 -0.75
CA GLU A 27 23.62 6.37 -0.94
C GLU A 27 24.22 6.31 -2.37
N GLY A 28 23.63 5.50 -3.26
CA GLY A 28 24.05 5.37 -4.65
C GLY A 28 23.45 6.44 -5.57
N GLU A 29 23.90 6.45 -6.82
CA GLU A 29 23.28 7.25 -7.86
C GLU A 29 21.89 6.70 -8.19
N LEU A 30 20.88 7.57 -8.23
CA LEU A 30 19.49 7.23 -8.52
C LEU A 30 19.15 7.69 -9.95
N ASP A 31 19.11 6.74 -10.87
CA ASP A 31 18.64 7.02 -12.25
C ASP A 31 17.11 6.90 -12.29
N HIS A 32 16.43 8.02 -12.48
CA HIS A 32 14.99 8.11 -12.58
C HIS A 32 14.41 7.28 -13.73
N ASN A 33 15.14 7.17 -14.85
CA ASN A 33 14.70 6.38 -16.00
C ASN A 33 14.79 4.88 -15.70
N GLU A 34 15.86 4.43 -15.06
CA GLU A 34 16.00 3.02 -14.64
C GLU A 34 14.90 2.64 -13.65
N ILE A 35 14.63 3.48 -12.65
CA ILE A 35 13.53 3.26 -11.69
C ILE A 35 12.18 3.17 -12.42
N ALA A 36 11.91 4.09 -13.37
CA ALA A 36 10.67 4.06 -14.14
C ALA A 36 10.56 2.80 -15.01
N VAL A 37 11.64 2.39 -15.67
CA VAL A 37 11.69 1.16 -16.47
C VAL A 37 11.47 -0.07 -15.60
N ASP A 38 12.06 -0.14 -14.42
CA ASP A 38 11.89 -1.25 -13.49
C ASP A 38 10.44 -1.36 -12.99
N ILE A 39 9.81 -0.22 -12.68
CA ILE A 39 8.39 -0.18 -12.31
C ILE A 39 7.53 -0.74 -13.45
N VAL A 40 7.72 -0.26 -14.68
CA VAL A 40 6.96 -0.70 -15.86
C VAL A 40 7.17 -2.19 -16.12
N ASN A 41 8.42 -2.67 -16.10
CA ASN A 41 8.74 -4.08 -16.30
C ASN A 41 8.12 -5.00 -15.23
N ASN A 42 8.10 -4.54 -13.98
CA ASN A 42 7.46 -5.31 -12.90
C ASN A 42 5.94 -5.32 -13.07
N LEU A 43 5.32 -4.18 -13.40
CA LEU A 43 3.88 -4.13 -13.69
C LEU A 43 3.52 -5.06 -14.86
N ASP A 44 4.30 -5.04 -15.95
CA ASP A 44 4.08 -5.88 -17.13
C ASP A 44 4.11 -7.37 -16.76
N ARG A 45 5.07 -7.79 -15.93
CA ARG A 45 5.12 -9.16 -15.41
C ARG A 45 3.87 -9.56 -14.65
N TYR A 46 3.30 -8.67 -13.84
CA TYR A 46 2.07 -8.93 -13.11
C TYR A 46 0.84 -8.93 -14.00
N ILE A 47 0.78 -8.04 -15.01
CA ILE A 47 -0.31 -7.95 -15.98
C ILE A 47 -0.32 -9.19 -16.90
N ILE A 48 0.81 -9.58 -17.46
CA ILE A 48 0.93 -10.78 -18.32
C ILE A 48 0.60 -12.04 -17.52
N ARG A 49 1.07 -12.14 -16.29
CA ARG A 49 0.72 -13.25 -15.40
C ARG A 49 -0.76 -13.24 -15.00
N ARG A 50 -1.45 -12.12 -15.09
CA ARG A 50 -2.87 -12.02 -14.78
C ARG A 50 -3.73 -12.91 -15.70
N ASP A 51 -3.38 -13.06 -16.96
CA ASP A 51 -4.08 -13.96 -17.88
C ASP A 51 -3.81 -15.45 -17.57
N ALA A 52 -2.78 -15.71 -16.75
CA ALA A 52 -2.45 -17.00 -16.17
C ALA A 52 -2.73 -17.07 -14.66
N LEU A 53 -3.43 -16.09 -14.08
CA LEU A 53 -3.75 -16.07 -12.65
C LEU A 53 -4.75 -17.17 -12.31
N ASN A 54 -4.19 -18.27 -11.84
CA ASN A 54 -4.92 -19.23 -11.01
C ASN A 54 -4.90 -18.71 -9.55
N ALA A 55 -5.72 -19.30 -8.71
CA ALA A 55 -5.84 -18.92 -7.28
C ALA A 55 -4.48 -18.96 -6.52
N GLU A 56 -3.54 -19.76 -6.99
CA GLU A 56 -2.21 -19.95 -6.40
C GLU A 56 -1.32 -18.70 -6.57
N ASN A 57 -1.31 -18.11 -7.78
CA ASN A 57 -0.53 -16.90 -8.07
C ASN A 57 -1.13 -15.65 -7.39
N THR A 58 -2.45 -15.59 -7.22
CA THR A 58 -3.10 -14.51 -6.47
C THR A 58 -2.70 -14.54 -5.01
N GLY A 59 -2.62 -15.74 -4.42
CA GLY A 59 -2.18 -15.91 -3.04
C GLY A 59 -0.75 -15.39 -2.78
N GLU A 60 0.17 -15.60 -3.72
CA GLU A 60 1.55 -15.08 -3.62
C GLU A 60 1.57 -13.54 -3.61
N ILE A 61 0.80 -12.90 -4.50
CA ILE A 61 0.71 -11.43 -4.56
C ILE A 61 0.15 -10.89 -3.24
N ILE A 62 -0.96 -11.47 -2.74
CA ILE A 62 -1.56 -11.04 -1.47
C ILE A 62 -0.59 -11.24 -0.30
N ASN A 63 0.14 -12.35 -0.25
CA ASN A 63 1.13 -12.56 0.80
C ASN A 63 2.26 -11.52 0.76
N ARG A 64 2.73 -11.12 -0.43
CA ARG A 64 3.70 -10.05 -0.58
C ARG A 64 3.13 -8.70 -0.14
N LEU A 65 1.90 -8.37 -0.51
CA LEU A 65 1.22 -7.16 -0.05
C LEU A 65 1.13 -7.12 1.48
N LYS A 66 0.79 -8.25 2.13
CA LYS A 66 0.78 -8.36 3.59
C LYS A 66 2.14 -8.08 4.22
N MET A 67 3.23 -8.58 3.63
CA MET A 67 4.59 -8.37 4.14
C MET A 67 5.02 -6.89 4.14
N TYR A 68 4.55 -6.11 3.17
CA TYR A 68 4.93 -4.70 3.01
C TYR A 68 3.84 -3.72 3.48
N SER A 69 2.72 -4.22 3.98
CA SER A 69 1.63 -3.37 4.44
C SER A 69 1.98 -2.67 5.74
N ALA A 70 2.03 -1.35 5.72
CA ALA A 70 2.17 -0.53 6.92
C ALA A 70 0.88 -0.47 7.76
N SER A 71 -0.26 -0.89 7.19
CA SER A 71 -1.57 -0.78 7.83
C SER A 71 -1.93 -2.00 8.68
N LEU A 72 -1.37 -3.18 8.41
CA LEU A 72 -1.71 -4.39 9.15
C LEU A 72 -1.40 -4.27 10.64
N GLY A 73 -2.38 -4.61 11.47
CA GLY A 73 -2.30 -4.54 12.93
C GLY A 73 -2.50 -3.12 13.50
N GLN A 74 -2.57 -2.09 12.65
CA GLN A 74 -2.73 -0.70 13.08
C GLN A 74 -4.21 -0.33 13.24
N ILE A 75 -4.44 0.74 14.01
CA ILE A 75 -5.73 1.42 14.05
C ILE A 75 -5.70 2.50 12.99
N VAL A 76 -6.71 2.51 12.14
CA VAL A 76 -6.87 3.46 11.05
C VAL A 76 -8.23 4.10 11.12
N ARG A 77 -8.32 5.31 10.59
CA ARG A 77 -9.59 5.97 10.32
C ARG A 77 -10.02 5.62 8.91
N VAL A 78 -11.20 5.02 8.79
CA VAL A 78 -11.84 4.70 7.53
C VAL A 78 -12.76 5.84 7.16
N ILE A 79 -12.58 6.37 5.96
CA ILE A 79 -13.38 7.48 5.42
C ILE A 79 -14.08 6.96 4.18
N THR A 80 -15.41 6.97 4.20
CA THR A 80 -16.28 6.65 3.08
C THR A 80 -17.14 7.86 2.73
N PRO A 81 -17.84 7.92 1.59
CA PRO A 81 -18.74 9.02 1.28
C PRO A 81 -19.80 9.29 2.36
N ASP A 82 -20.22 8.24 3.08
CA ASP A 82 -21.35 8.31 4.00
C ASP A 82 -20.95 8.23 5.48
N SER A 83 -19.69 7.89 5.79
CA SER A 83 -19.27 7.63 7.18
C SER A 83 -17.77 7.76 7.39
N GLU A 84 -17.41 8.08 8.62
CA GLU A 84 -16.03 8.11 9.13
C GLU A 84 -16.01 7.37 10.47
N TYR A 85 -15.10 6.40 10.63
CA TYR A 85 -14.98 5.60 11.84
C TYR A 85 -13.58 5.00 12.00
N ASP A 86 -13.22 4.68 13.22
CA ASP A 86 -11.96 4.04 13.55
C ASP A 86 -12.10 2.50 13.50
N ALA A 87 -11.08 1.85 12.96
CA ALA A 87 -11.05 0.40 12.84
C ALA A 87 -9.63 -0.16 12.98
N LYS A 88 -9.53 -1.37 13.50
CA LYS A 88 -8.26 -2.11 13.49
C LYS A 88 -8.16 -2.92 12.20
N VAL A 89 -7.06 -2.76 11.49
CA VAL A 89 -6.76 -3.56 10.30
C VAL A 89 -6.30 -4.95 10.73
N LEU A 90 -7.01 -5.97 10.30
CA LEU A 90 -6.72 -7.37 10.66
C LEU A 90 -5.96 -8.09 9.55
N ASP A 91 -6.36 -7.92 8.29
CA ASP A 91 -5.83 -8.70 7.17
C ASP A 91 -6.09 -8.00 5.81
N ILE A 92 -5.54 -8.57 4.75
CA ILE A 92 -5.87 -8.26 3.35
C ILE A 92 -6.54 -9.51 2.75
N ALA A 93 -7.76 -9.34 2.27
CA ALA A 93 -8.55 -10.41 1.66
C ALA A 93 -7.98 -10.84 0.28
N PRO A 94 -8.35 -12.02 -0.24
CA PRO A 94 -7.87 -12.51 -1.53
C PRO A 94 -8.18 -11.61 -2.72
N ASP A 95 -9.21 -10.78 -2.63
CA ASP A 95 -9.61 -9.78 -3.62
C ASP A 95 -8.87 -8.43 -3.47
N GLY A 96 -7.99 -8.32 -2.47
CA GLY A 96 -7.25 -7.10 -2.13
C GLY A 96 -7.99 -6.17 -1.17
N GLY A 97 -9.21 -6.49 -0.77
CA GLY A 97 -9.98 -5.75 0.22
C GLY A 97 -9.32 -5.77 1.60
N LEU A 98 -9.46 -4.70 2.36
CA LEU A 98 -8.91 -4.59 3.70
C LEU A 98 -9.90 -5.18 4.72
N VAL A 99 -9.47 -6.20 5.45
CA VAL A 99 -10.26 -6.80 6.53
C VAL A 99 -10.05 -6.00 7.80
N ILE A 100 -11.12 -5.44 8.34
CA ILE A 100 -11.08 -4.55 9.50
C ILE A 100 -12.02 -5.05 10.61
N LEU A 101 -11.68 -4.67 11.84
CA LEU A 101 -12.53 -4.82 13.02
C LEU A 101 -12.96 -3.45 13.50
N SER A 102 -14.26 -3.20 13.51
CA SER A 102 -14.89 -2.00 14.07
C SER A 102 -16.15 -2.37 14.85
N ASP A 103 -16.35 -1.80 16.02
CA ASP A 103 -17.51 -2.05 16.91
C ASP A 103 -17.77 -3.54 17.21
N GLY A 104 -16.69 -4.33 17.28
CA GLY A 104 -16.78 -5.77 17.53
C GLY A 104 -17.14 -6.61 16.30
N GLU A 105 -17.33 -6.00 15.14
CA GLU A 105 -17.65 -6.66 13.89
C GLU A 105 -16.48 -6.65 12.92
N THR A 106 -16.27 -7.77 12.23
CA THR A 106 -15.29 -7.88 11.15
C THR A 106 -15.97 -7.63 9.81
N LYS A 107 -15.40 -6.71 9.03
CA LYS A 107 -15.89 -6.36 7.67
C LYS A 107 -14.70 -6.29 6.70
N THR A 108 -15.00 -6.47 5.41
CA THR A 108 -14.03 -6.23 4.33
C THR A 108 -14.42 -4.96 3.59
N ILE A 109 -13.47 -4.03 3.48
CA ILE A 109 -13.65 -2.78 2.72
C ILE A 109 -12.81 -2.83 1.44
N THR A 110 -13.43 -2.48 0.32
CA THR A 110 -12.82 -2.48 -1.02
C THR A 110 -12.75 -1.09 -1.63
N SER A 111 -13.34 -0.08 -0.96
CA SER A 111 -13.36 1.30 -1.39
C SER A 111 -13.37 2.24 -0.19
N GLY A 112 -12.91 3.47 -0.39
CA GLY A 112 -12.75 4.48 0.66
C GLY A 112 -11.29 4.88 0.84
N GLU A 113 -11.06 5.77 1.77
CA GLU A 113 -9.74 6.23 2.17
C GLU A 113 -9.44 5.73 3.58
N ILE A 114 -8.19 5.40 3.85
CA ILE A 114 -7.71 5.09 5.20
C ILE A 114 -6.63 6.07 5.62
N VAL A 115 -6.73 6.56 6.85
CA VAL A 115 -5.74 7.44 7.48
C VAL A 115 -5.21 6.75 8.73
N HIS A 116 -3.89 6.67 8.86
CA HIS A 116 -3.26 6.13 10.06
C HIS A 116 -3.47 7.10 11.24
N ILE A 117 -4.06 6.61 12.33
CA ILE A 117 -4.22 7.34 13.57
C ILE A 117 -2.97 7.15 14.42
N ARG A 118 -2.40 8.23 14.87
CA ARG A 118 -1.25 8.28 15.78
C ARG A 118 -1.66 8.59 17.19
#